data_74ff2539ad140cc302e2f7a4076b97f4
#
_entry.id   74ff2539ad140cc302e2f7a4076b97f4
#
_cell.length_a   1.000
_cell.length_b   1.000
_cell.length_c   1.000
_cell.angle_alpha   90.00
_cell.angle_beta   90.00
_cell.angle_gamma   90.00
#
_symmetry.space_group_name_H-M   'P 1'
#
loop_
_entity.id
_entity.type
_entity.pdbx_description
1 polymer ?
#
loop_
_entity_poly.entity_id
_entity_poly.type
_entity_poly.pdbx_seq_one_letter_code
_entity_poly.pdbx_strand_id
1 'polypeptide(L)'
;MSSLETQQPPLDAEMEKQRAELAGIIARNTGEDGSYATAIQSLFVSRHSHSHEFASVLAQPALCIMAQGRKEVRLADEEFNYDPLNYLVVSVSMPLSGRLADVSPLEPVLALRLDIDPAEISTLIADAGPLGVPNRPVGRGLYVERLDTPMLDAVLRLTRLLDTPKDIAMLAPLIRREILYRLLRSPQGHRLYEIAIANSQSHRVSQAIKWLNGNYEQPLRIDDLARGVNLSVSTLHHRFKAMTAMSPLQYQKQLRLQEARRLMLTEGLEASAAGYRVGYESPSQFSREYSRQFGAPPLRDMARLRSSV
;
A
#
# COMPACT_ATOMS: atom_id res chain seq x y z
N MET A 1 -47.38 18.28 -13.29
CA MET A 1 -46.00 17.83 -13.56
C MET A 1 -45.43 17.37 -12.24
N SER A 2 -45.46 16.08 -12.01
CA SER A 2 -45.06 15.45 -10.75
C SER A 2 -43.56 15.22 -10.76
N SER A 3 -42.87 15.83 -9.81
CA SER A 3 -41.44 15.66 -9.58
C SER A 3 -41.18 14.21 -9.13
N LEU A 4 -40.55 13.42 -9.95
CA LEU A 4 -39.99 12.12 -9.56
C LEU A 4 -38.75 12.39 -8.68
N GLU A 5 -38.94 12.49 -7.36
CA GLU A 5 -37.86 12.28 -6.41
C GLU A 5 -37.34 10.86 -6.59
N THR A 6 -36.16 10.77 -7.16
CA THR A 6 -35.41 9.49 -7.24
C THR A 6 -35.01 9.15 -5.81
N GLN A 7 -35.81 8.32 -5.14
CA GLN A 7 -35.42 7.70 -3.86
C GLN A 7 -34.13 6.89 -4.13
N GLN A 8 -33.01 7.29 -3.51
CA GLN A 8 -31.81 6.48 -3.43
C GLN A 8 -32.17 5.09 -2.89
N PRO A 9 -31.64 4.02 -3.48
CA PRO A 9 -32.01 2.68 -3.04
C PRO A 9 -31.60 2.43 -1.58
N PRO A 10 -32.36 1.61 -0.84
CA PRO A 10 -32.10 1.31 0.58
C PRO A 10 -30.67 0.77 0.87
N LEU A 11 -29.98 0.23 -0.14
CA LEU A 11 -28.60 -0.21 -0.05
C LEU A 11 -27.59 0.91 0.28
N ASP A 12 -27.83 2.13 -0.20
CA ASP A 12 -26.91 3.25 0.03
C ASP A 12 -26.96 3.70 1.50
N ALA A 13 -28.14 3.70 2.12
CA ALA A 13 -28.31 4.08 3.53
C ALA A 13 -27.63 3.09 4.49
N GLU A 14 -27.69 1.78 4.21
CA GLU A 14 -27.01 0.75 5.03
C GLU A 14 -25.49 0.86 4.90
N MET A 15 -24.96 1.05 3.69
CA MET A 15 -23.54 1.27 3.48
C MET A 15 -23.04 2.54 4.17
N GLU A 16 -23.81 3.60 4.19
CA GLU A 16 -23.45 4.83 4.86
C GLU A 16 -23.39 4.65 6.38
N LYS A 17 -24.35 3.93 6.96
CA LYS A 17 -24.35 3.54 8.37
C LYS A 17 -23.12 2.69 8.72
N GLN A 18 -22.81 1.70 7.90
CA GLN A 18 -21.63 0.83 8.09
C GLN A 18 -20.33 1.63 8.01
N ARG A 19 -20.20 2.57 7.09
CA ARG A 19 -19.05 3.48 6.99
C ARG A 19 -18.91 4.38 8.20
N ALA A 20 -20.01 4.96 8.67
CA ALA A 20 -20.01 5.78 9.88
C ALA A 20 -19.59 4.96 11.13
N GLU A 21 -20.05 3.72 11.23
CA GLU A 21 -19.63 2.80 12.30
C GLU A 21 -18.12 2.49 12.20
N LEU A 22 -17.62 2.19 11.00
CA LEU A 22 -16.20 1.94 10.78
C LEU A 22 -15.35 3.14 11.17
N ALA A 23 -15.76 4.35 10.78
CA ALA A 23 -15.12 5.60 11.18
C ALA A 23 -15.09 5.75 12.71
N GLY A 24 -16.21 5.46 13.38
CA GLY A 24 -16.30 5.47 14.85
C GLY A 24 -15.37 4.46 15.53
N ILE A 25 -15.23 3.24 14.97
CA ILE A 25 -14.29 2.24 15.48
C ILE A 25 -12.85 2.73 15.32
N ILE A 26 -12.48 3.26 14.16
CA ILE A 26 -11.13 3.77 13.92
C ILE A 26 -10.84 4.93 14.86
N ALA A 27 -11.76 5.89 14.99
CA ALA A 27 -11.57 7.09 15.83
C ALA A 27 -11.29 6.74 17.30
N ARG A 28 -12.00 5.75 17.88
CA ARG A 28 -11.77 5.35 19.27
C ARG A 28 -10.53 4.47 19.49
N ASN A 29 -9.99 3.88 18.42
CA ASN A 29 -8.73 3.12 18.45
C ASN A 29 -7.52 3.94 18.01
N THR A 30 -7.70 5.24 17.75
CA THR A 30 -6.64 6.21 17.45
C THR A 30 -6.74 7.36 18.43
N GLY A 31 -5.64 7.77 19.04
CA GLY A 31 -5.60 8.94 19.92
C GLY A 31 -5.29 10.21 19.11
N GLU A 32 -4.01 10.52 19.00
CA GLU A 32 -3.48 11.65 18.22
C GLU A 32 -3.31 11.26 16.74
N ASP A 33 -2.80 12.20 15.93
CA ASP A 33 -2.47 11.91 14.53
C ASP A 33 -1.35 10.87 14.46
N GLY A 34 -1.54 9.88 13.60
CA GLY A 34 -0.59 8.79 13.43
C GLY A 34 -1.20 7.50 12.87
N SER A 35 -0.37 6.48 12.80
CA SER A 35 -0.76 5.12 12.39
C SER A 35 -0.45 4.15 13.53
N TYR A 36 -1.42 3.35 13.91
CA TYR A 36 -1.41 2.51 15.10
C TYR A 36 -1.60 1.04 14.72
N ALA A 37 -0.73 0.19 15.21
CA ALA A 37 -0.96 -1.25 15.17
C ALA A 37 -2.10 -1.61 16.14
N THR A 38 -3.00 -2.49 15.70
CA THR A 38 -4.10 -2.96 16.55
C THR A 38 -3.77 -4.29 17.23
N ALA A 39 -4.67 -4.78 18.09
CA ALA A 39 -4.57 -6.13 18.63
C ALA A 39 -4.75 -7.23 17.57
N ILE A 40 -5.30 -6.90 16.40
CA ILE A 40 -5.43 -7.83 15.26
C ILE A 40 -4.15 -7.75 14.46
N GLN A 41 -3.46 -8.88 14.33
CA GLN A 41 -2.22 -8.96 13.57
C GLN A 41 -2.38 -8.43 12.14
N SER A 42 -1.43 -7.61 11.69
CA SER A 42 -1.42 -7.01 10.34
C SER A 42 -2.55 -6.01 10.03
N LEU A 43 -3.36 -5.65 11.03
CA LEU A 43 -4.36 -4.58 10.92
C LEU A 43 -3.85 -3.32 11.61
N PHE A 44 -3.83 -2.23 10.85
CA PHE A 44 -3.44 -0.90 11.31
C PHE A 44 -4.60 0.06 11.10
N VAL A 45 -4.76 0.99 12.01
CA VAL A 45 -5.69 2.11 11.90
C VAL A 45 -4.91 3.42 11.94
N SER A 46 -5.41 4.45 11.27
CA SER A 46 -4.74 5.74 11.23
C SER A 46 -5.73 6.89 11.30
N ARG A 47 -5.26 7.97 11.96
CA ARG A 47 -5.93 9.25 12.05
C ARG A 47 -4.95 10.34 11.60
N HIS A 48 -5.43 11.29 10.79
CA HIS A 48 -4.66 12.48 10.44
C HIS A 48 -5.60 13.67 10.33
N SER A 49 -5.28 14.74 11.04
CA SER A 49 -6.08 15.97 11.12
C SER A 49 -5.55 17.10 10.24
N HIS A 50 -4.39 16.88 9.60
CA HIS A 50 -3.72 17.88 8.77
C HIS A 50 -3.31 17.27 7.43
N SER A 51 -3.43 18.08 6.38
CA SER A 51 -2.89 17.73 5.07
C SER A 51 -1.38 17.89 5.08
N HIS A 52 -0.69 16.95 4.50
CA HIS A 52 0.75 17.00 4.28
C HIS A 52 1.04 17.04 2.79
N GLU A 53 2.21 17.61 2.40
CA GLU A 53 2.74 17.42 1.06
C GLU A 53 2.89 15.93 0.75
N PHE A 54 3.03 15.57 -0.54
CA PHE A 54 3.25 14.19 -0.94
C PHE A 54 4.42 13.55 -0.16
N ALA A 55 4.08 12.64 0.74
CA ALA A 55 5.06 11.87 1.50
C ALA A 55 5.40 10.58 0.73
N SER A 56 6.71 10.34 0.54
CA SER A 56 7.19 9.11 -0.11
C SER A 56 7.31 7.99 0.92
N VAL A 57 6.80 6.82 0.56
CA VAL A 57 6.80 5.60 1.41
C VAL A 57 7.06 4.36 0.56
N LEU A 58 7.72 3.37 1.15
CA LEU A 58 7.74 2.02 0.60
C LEU A 58 6.46 1.31 1.05
N ALA A 59 5.45 1.30 0.18
CA ALA A 59 4.21 0.60 0.46
C ALA A 59 4.44 -0.92 0.43
N GLN A 60 3.88 -1.63 1.41
CA GLN A 60 3.85 -3.08 1.46
C GLN A 60 2.53 -3.61 0.88
N PRO A 61 2.48 -4.90 0.47
CA PRO A 61 1.22 -5.50 0.04
C PRO A 61 0.14 -5.33 1.09
N ALA A 62 -0.96 -4.67 0.72
CA ALA A 62 -2.03 -4.34 1.67
C ALA A 62 -3.34 -3.97 0.96
N LEU A 63 -4.45 -4.16 1.68
CA LEU A 63 -5.74 -3.54 1.44
C LEU A 63 -5.81 -2.25 2.27
N CYS A 64 -6.11 -1.13 1.62
CA CYS A 64 -6.28 0.17 2.26
C CYS A 64 -7.71 0.68 2.03
N ILE A 65 -8.39 1.06 3.11
CA ILE A 65 -9.77 1.58 3.09
C ILE A 65 -9.80 2.90 3.85
N MET A 66 -10.44 3.90 3.25
CA MET A 66 -10.77 5.16 3.91
C MET A 66 -12.16 5.01 4.54
N ALA A 67 -12.29 5.25 5.83
CA ALA A 67 -13.60 5.39 6.48
C ALA A 67 -14.08 6.83 6.42
N GLN A 68 -13.14 7.79 6.39
CA GLN A 68 -13.40 9.23 6.26
C GLN A 68 -12.25 9.94 5.56
N GLY A 69 -12.56 10.93 4.74
CA GLY A 69 -11.60 11.70 3.96
C GLY A 69 -11.16 11.01 2.67
N ARG A 70 -10.13 11.54 2.01
CA ARG A 70 -9.63 11.07 0.72
C ARG A 70 -8.12 11.04 0.70
N LYS A 71 -7.56 10.07 -0.03
CA LYS A 71 -6.11 9.98 -0.26
C LYS A 71 -5.78 9.93 -1.73
N GLU A 72 -4.79 10.71 -2.11
CA GLU A 72 -4.18 10.72 -3.43
C GLU A 72 -2.84 9.99 -3.34
N VAL A 73 -2.63 9.03 -4.24
CA VAL A 73 -1.41 8.22 -4.30
C VAL A 73 -0.82 8.33 -5.70
N ARG A 74 0.50 8.52 -5.78
CA ARG A 74 1.24 8.55 -7.05
C ARG A 74 2.21 7.37 -7.12
N LEU A 75 2.16 6.70 -8.26
CA LEU A 75 3.13 5.70 -8.67
C LEU A 75 3.80 6.19 -9.96
N ALA A 76 5.03 6.66 -9.87
CA ALA A 76 5.69 7.41 -10.95
C ALA A 76 4.81 8.58 -11.44
N ASP A 77 4.38 8.57 -12.70
CA ASP A 77 3.55 9.62 -13.31
C ASP A 77 2.04 9.31 -13.24
N GLU A 78 1.65 8.19 -12.63
CA GLU A 78 0.24 7.78 -12.51
C GLU A 78 -0.35 8.17 -11.17
N GLU A 79 -1.56 8.73 -11.17
CA GLU A 79 -2.29 9.13 -9.96
C GLU A 79 -3.46 8.19 -9.70
N PHE A 80 -3.65 7.83 -8.43
CA PHE A 80 -4.72 7.00 -7.91
C PHE A 80 -5.38 7.73 -6.75
N ASN A 81 -6.69 7.90 -6.83
CA ASN A 81 -7.48 8.55 -5.78
C ASN A 81 -8.45 7.53 -5.20
N TYR A 82 -8.55 7.48 -3.88
CA TYR A 82 -9.54 6.65 -3.22
C TYR A 82 -10.10 7.33 -1.97
N ASP A 83 -11.35 7.03 -1.71
CA ASP A 83 -12.22 7.64 -0.72
C ASP A 83 -13.09 6.54 -0.05
N PRO A 84 -14.08 6.86 0.81
CA PRO A 84 -14.93 5.86 1.44
C PRO A 84 -15.79 4.99 0.50
N LEU A 85 -15.85 5.30 -0.78
CA LEU A 85 -16.58 4.50 -1.78
C LEU A 85 -15.67 3.47 -2.47
N ASN A 86 -14.36 3.58 -2.27
CA ASN A 86 -13.37 2.77 -2.96
C ASN A 86 -12.33 2.25 -1.98
N TYR A 87 -11.67 1.16 -2.35
CA TYR A 87 -10.48 0.69 -1.66
C TYR A 87 -9.29 0.65 -2.61
N LEU A 88 -8.10 0.74 -2.04
CA LEU A 88 -6.85 0.61 -2.76
C LEU A 88 -6.17 -0.69 -2.34
N VAL A 89 -5.68 -1.44 -3.32
CA VAL A 89 -4.84 -2.62 -3.08
C VAL A 89 -3.45 -2.37 -3.62
N VAL A 90 -2.47 -2.63 -2.79
CA VAL A 90 -1.06 -2.78 -3.17
C VAL A 90 -0.77 -4.27 -3.17
N SER A 91 -0.41 -4.85 -4.31
CA SER A 91 -0.20 -6.29 -4.44
C SER A 91 1.27 -6.71 -4.34
N VAL A 92 2.20 -5.78 -4.58
CA VAL A 92 3.64 -5.97 -4.39
C VAL A 92 4.24 -4.72 -3.75
N SER A 93 5.32 -4.88 -2.98
CA SER A 93 5.99 -3.72 -2.39
C SER A 93 6.45 -2.76 -3.47
N MET A 94 6.20 -1.46 -3.29
CA MET A 94 6.64 -0.43 -4.24
C MET A 94 6.79 0.94 -3.60
N PRO A 95 7.74 1.76 -4.08
CA PRO A 95 7.84 3.16 -3.70
C PRO A 95 6.63 3.93 -4.22
N LEU A 96 5.90 4.57 -3.32
CA LEU A 96 4.76 5.43 -3.61
C LEU A 96 4.98 6.80 -2.98
N SER A 97 4.29 7.78 -3.48
CA SER A 97 4.06 9.02 -2.73
C SER A 97 2.56 9.24 -2.55
N GLY A 98 2.17 9.80 -1.42
CA GLY A 98 0.76 10.05 -1.14
C GLY A 98 0.55 11.31 -0.34
N ARG A 99 -0.62 11.93 -0.53
CA ARG A 99 -1.11 13.03 0.32
C ARG A 99 -2.55 12.78 0.71
N LEU A 100 -2.94 13.36 1.83
CA LEU A 100 -4.31 13.38 2.29
C LEU A 100 -5.01 14.64 1.75
N ALA A 101 -6.21 14.49 1.26
CA ALA A 101 -7.05 15.57 0.78
C ALA A 101 -8.33 15.64 1.61
N ASP A 102 -8.97 16.80 1.60
CA ASP A 102 -10.24 17.03 2.29
C ASP A 102 -10.15 16.69 3.81
N VAL A 103 -9.09 17.20 4.46
CA VAL A 103 -8.77 16.90 5.87
C VAL A 103 -8.75 18.17 6.70
N SER A 104 -9.34 18.11 7.89
CA SER A 104 -9.30 19.17 8.91
C SER A 104 -9.29 18.56 10.33
N PRO A 105 -8.99 19.35 11.38
CA PRO A 105 -9.10 18.90 12.76
C PRO A 105 -10.51 18.45 13.15
N LEU A 106 -11.56 19.02 12.53
CA LEU A 106 -12.96 18.64 12.77
C LEU A 106 -13.38 17.42 11.96
N GLU A 107 -12.77 17.24 10.78
CA GLU A 107 -13.01 16.11 9.88
C GLU A 107 -11.67 15.45 9.53
N PRO A 108 -11.08 14.69 10.46
CA PRO A 108 -9.81 14.01 10.23
C PRO A 108 -9.98 12.90 9.21
N VAL A 109 -8.93 12.60 8.48
CA VAL A 109 -8.85 11.37 7.72
C VAL A 109 -8.79 10.19 8.68
N LEU A 110 -9.67 9.21 8.48
CA LEU A 110 -9.72 7.95 9.22
C LEU A 110 -9.58 6.80 8.22
N ALA A 111 -8.56 5.98 8.40
CA ALA A 111 -8.26 4.89 7.48
C ALA A 111 -7.81 3.63 8.20
N LEU A 112 -7.97 2.49 7.53
CA LEU A 112 -7.37 1.23 7.92
C LEU A 112 -6.46 0.68 6.81
N ARG A 113 -5.47 -0.09 7.24
CA ARG A 113 -4.62 -0.89 6.38
C ARG A 113 -4.58 -2.32 6.91
N LEU A 114 -4.91 -3.28 6.07
CA LEU A 114 -4.77 -4.70 6.32
C LEU A 114 -3.64 -5.24 5.43
N ASP A 115 -2.52 -5.62 6.04
CA ASP A 115 -1.40 -6.18 5.28
C ASP A 115 -1.76 -7.54 4.69
N ILE A 116 -1.33 -7.78 3.46
CA ILE A 116 -1.61 -9.01 2.70
C ILE A 116 -0.33 -9.84 2.63
N ASP A 117 -0.38 -11.06 3.15
CA ASP A 117 0.69 -12.04 2.94
C ASP A 117 0.38 -12.86 1.67
N PRO A 118 1.26 -12.83 0.64
CA PRO A 118 1.10 -13.67 -0.55
C PRO A 118 0.99 -15.18 -0.22
N ALA A 119 1.55 -15.66 0.88
CA ALA A 119 1.43 -17.04 1.30
C ALA A 119 0.00 -17.39 1.71
N GLU A 120 -0.73 -16.48 2.37
CA GLU A 120 -2.15 -16.66 2.71
C GLU A 120 -3.00 -16.76 1.43
N ILE A 121 -2.69 -15.93 0.42
CA ILE A 121 -3.36 -16.00 -0.88
C ILE A 121 -3.10 -17.34 -1.55
N SER A 122 -1.85 -17.83 -1.55
CA SER A 122 -1.50 -19.14 -2.13
C SER A 122 -2.25 -20.29 -1.44
N THR A 123 -2.33 -20.27 -0.12
CA THR A 123 -3.10 -21.26 0.67
C THR A 123 -4.58 -21.19 0.34
N LEU A 124 -5.13 -19.99 0.25
CA LEU A 124 -6.54 -19.79 -0.09
C LEU A 124 -6.89 -20.32 -1.49
N ILE A 125 -6.00 -20.11 -2.48
CA ILE A 125 -6.16 -20.65 -3.84
C ILE A 125 -6.11 -22.18 -3.83
N ALA A 126 -5.18 -22.77 -3.07
CA ALA A 126 -5.06 -24.22 -2.96
C ALA A 126 -6.34 -24.86 -2.37
N ASP A 127 -6.91 -24.23 -1.34
CA ASP A 127 -8.11 -24.74 -0.68
C ASP A 127 -9.40 -24.50 -1.48
N ALA A 128 -9.51 -23.37 -2.16
CA ALA A 128 -10.71 -23.01 -2.91
C ALA A 128 -10.78 -23.65 -4.29
N GLY A 129 -9.67 -24.21 -4.78
CA GLY A 129 -9.56 -24.73 -6.16
C GLY A 129 -9.60 -23.61 -7.21
N PRO A 130 -9.90 -23.96 -8.48
CA PRO A 130 -9.92 -22.97 -9.57
C PRO A 130 -10.99 -21.89 -9.33
N LEU A 131 -10.54 -20.67 -9.04
CA LEU A 131 -11.44 -19.54 -8.76
C LEU A 131 -12.05 -18.92 -10.02
N GLY A 132 -11.77 -19.47 -11.22
CA GLY A 132 -12.25 -18.90 -12.48
C GLY A 132 -11.70 -17.50 -12.76
N VAL A 133 -10.52 -17.18 -12.23
CA VAL A 133 -9.90 -15.88 -12.40
C VAL A 133 -9.46 -15.70 -13.85
N PRO A 134 -9.93 -14.66 -14.56
CA PRO A 134 -9.58 -14.46 -15.96
C PRO A 134 -8.07 -14.29 -16.17
N ASN A 135 -7.50 -14.94 -17.17
CA ASN A 135 -6.14 -14.66 -17.61
C ASN A 135 -6.14 -13.29 -18.31
N ARG A 136 -5.59 -12.28 -17.64
CA ARG A 136 -5.49 -10.90 -18.15
C ARG A 136 -4.02 -10.48 -18.23
N PRO A 137 -3.68 -9.50 -19.09
CA PRO A 137 -2.34 -8.94 -19.13
C PRO A 137 -1.91 -8.43 -17.75
N VAL A 138 -0.60 -8.52 -17.47
CA VAL A 138 -0.01 -7.98 -16.24
C VAL A 138 -0.33 -6.49 -16.13
N GLY A 139 -1.04 -6.12 -15.09
CA GLY A 139 -1.34 -4.73 -14.75
C GLY A 139 -0.41 -4.18 -13.67
N ARG A 140 -0.68 -2.94 -13.26
CA ARG A 140 -0.02 -2.32 -12.09
C ARG A 140 -0.21 -3.18 -10.86
N GLY A 141 0.81 -3.27 -10.01
CA GLY A 141 0.73 -3.87 -8.68
C GLY A 141 -0.05 -3.01 -7.68
N LEU A 142 -0.63 -1.91 -8.13
CA LEU A 142 -1.50 -1.00 -7.39
C LEU A 142 -2.78 -0.79 -8.19
N TYR A 143 -3.94 -0.83 -7.53
CA TYR A 143 -5.23 -0.55 -8.16
C TYR A 143 -6.27 -0.07 -7.15
N VAL A 144 -7.23 0.69 -7.66
CA VAL A 144 -8.40 1.16 -6.90
C VAL A 144 -9.63 0.42 -7.43
N GLU A 145 -10.52 0.04 -6.52
CA GLU A 145 -11.76 -0.64 -6.87
C GLU A 145 -12.90 -0.19 -5.96
N ARG A 146 -14.14 -0.31 -6.44
CA ARG A 146 -15.31 0.09 -5.67
C ARG A 146 -15.49 -0.83 -4.47
N LEU A 147 -15.74 -0.23 -3.31
CA LEU A 147 -16.08 -0.94 -2.09
C LEU A 147 -17.55 -1.35 -2.14
N ASP A 148 -17.82 -2.65 -2.19
CA ASP A 148 -19.16 -3.20 -2.16
C ASP A 148 -19.60 -3.52 -0.72
N THR A 149 -20.92 -3.69 -0.53
CA THR A 149 -21.50 -3.99 0.79
C THR A 149 -20.92 -5.25 1.43
N PRO A 150 -20.73 -6.38 0.70
CA PRO A 150 -20.14 -7.58 1.30
C PRO A 150 -18.70 -7.41 1.77
N MET A 151 -17.88 -6.63 1.06
CA MET A 151 -16.51 -6.34 1.47
C MET A 151 -16.50 -5.43 2.71
N LEU A 152 -17.31 -4.36 2.70
CA LEU A 152 -17.43 -3.44 3.82
C LEU A 152 -17.92 -4.16 5.08
N ASP A 153 -18.93 -5.05 4.97
CA ASP A 153 -19.42 -5.87 6.09
C ASP A 153 -18.29 -6.76 6.67
N ALA A 154 -17.53 -7.44 5.81
CA ALA A 154 -16.41 -8.28 6.28
C ALA A 154 -15.35 -7.46 7.03
N VAL A 155 -15.00 -6.27 6.50
CA VAL A 155 -14.05 -5.35 7.14
C VAL A 155 -14.60 -4.83 8.46
N LEU A 156 -15.88 -4.48 8.52
CA LEU A 156 -16.53 -4.00 9.72
C LEU A 156 -16.58 -5.10 10.81
N ARG A 157 -16.92 -6.36 10.45
CA ARG A 157 -16.85 -7.49 11.38
C ARG A 157 -15.44 -7.73 11.91
N LEU A 158 -14.40 -7.58 11.08
CA LEU A 158 -13.01 -7.67 11.52
C LEU A 158 -12.68 -6.58 12.54
N THR A 159 -13.04 -5.33 12.25
CA THR A 159 -12.72 -4.20 13.14
C THR A 159 -13.53 -4.20 14.42
N ARG A 160 -14.77 -4.72 14.43
CA ARG A 160 -15.57 -4.92 15.66
C ARG A 160 -14.90 -5.84 16.69
N LEU A 161 -14.03 -6.76 16.25
CA LEU A 161 -13.28 -7.61 17.17
C LEU A 161 -12.32 -6.82 18.08
N LEU A 162 -11.98 -5.57 17.73
CA LEU A 162 -11.21 -4.70 18.62
C LEU A 162 -11.96 -4.38 19.92
N ASP A 163 -13.29 -4.42 19.89
CA ASP A 163 -14.16 -4.25 21.07
C ASP A 163 -14.33 -5.58 21.87
N THR A 164 -13.97 -6.73 21.26
CA THR A 164 -14.06 -8.06 21.88
C THR A 164 -12.74 -8.83 21.75
N PRO A 165 -11.63 -8.38 22.41
CA PRO A 165 -10.29 -8.93 22.18
C PRO A 165 -10.16 -10.45 22.40
N LYS A 166 -11.03 -11.03 23.22
CA LYS A 166 -11.07 -12.49 23.49
C LYS A 166 -11.39 -13.31 22.24
N ASP A 167 -12.13 -12.72 21.30
CA ASP A 167 -12.60 -13.39 20.10
C ASP A 167 -11.60 -13.28 18.93
N ILE A 168 -10.60 -12.39 19.04
CA ILE A 168 -9.65 -12.11 17.97
C ILE A 168 -8.94 -13.39 17.50
N ALA A 169 -8.42 -14.17 18.43
CA ALA A 169 -7.64 -15.36 18.09
C ALA A 169 -8.40 -16.38 17.24
N MET A 170 -9.71 -16.51 17.45
CA MET A 170 -10.56 -17.46 16.73
C MET A 170 -11.21 -16.85 15.49
N LEU A 171 -11.73 -15.64 15.60
CA LEU A 171 -12.57 -15.07 14.53
C LEU A 171 -11.78 -14.23 13.52
N ALA A 172 -10.71 -13.53 13.92
CA ALA A 172 -9.97 -12.69 13.00
C ALA A 172 -9.37 -13.47 11.81
N PRO A 173 -8.78 -14.67 11.97
CA PRO A 173 -8.29 -15.44 10.84
C PRO A 173 -9.38 -15.83 9.84
N LEU A 174 -10.59 -16.16 10.32
CA LEU A 174 -11.72 -16.55 9.47
C LEU A 174 -12.23 -15.36 8.65
N ILE A 175 -12.43 -14.22 9.29
CA ILE A 175 -12.90 -13.00 8.63
C ILE A 175 -11.82 -12.48 7.66
N ARG A 176 -10.57 -12.50 8.06
CA ARG A 176 -9.44 -12.16 7.18
C ARG A 176 -9.41 -13.02 5.93
N ARG A 177 -9.61 -14.33 6.08
CA ARG A 177 -9.71 -15.26 4.96
C ARG A 177 -10.87 -14.91 4.01
N GLU A 178 -12.02 -14.51 4.56
CA GLU A 178 -13.16 -14.03 3.76
C GLU A 178 -12.78 -12.75 2.98
N ILE A 179 -12.14 -11.76 3.61
CA ILE A 179 -11.69 -10.53 2.94
C ILE A 179 -10.76 -10.86 1.77
N LEU A 180 -9.75 -11.72 1.99
CA LEU A 180 -8.82 -12.13 0.94
C LEU A 180 -9.53 -12.87 -0.21
N TYR A 181 -10.50 -13.73 0.11
CA TYR A 181 -11.33 -14.40 -0.89
C TYR A 181 -12.13 -13.41 -1.74
N ARG A 182 -12.74 -12.39 -1.11
CA ARG A 182 -13.48 -11.34 -1.81
C ARG A 182 -12.57 -10.52 -2.72
N LEU A 183 -11.35 -10.19 -2.28
CA LEU A 183 -10.34 -9.55 -3.13
C LEU A 183 -9.98 -10.38 -4.35
N LEU A 184 -9.80 -11.70 -4.19
CA LEU A 184 -9.52 -12.61 -5.32
C LEU A 184 -10.69 -12.70 -6.29
N ARG A 185 -11.94 -12.57 -5.82
CA ARG A 185 -13.16 -12.63 -6.64
C ARG A 185 -13.52 -11.29 -7.27
N SER A 186 -12.84 -10.20 -6.90
CA SER A 186 -13.08 -8.86 -7.45
C SER A 186 -12.62 -8.77 -8.92
N PRO A 187 -13.10 -7.79 -9.70
CA PRO A 187 -12.70 -7.57 -11.10
C PRO A 187 -11.17 -7.48 -11.30
N GLN A 188 -10.43 -6.97 -10.31
CA GLN A 188 -8.97 -6.84 -10.34
C GLN A 188 -8.24 -7.99 -9.59
N GLY A 189 -8.97 -8.94 -9.02
CA GLY A 189 -8.43 -10.04 -8.21
C GLY A 189 -7.37 -10.89 -8.90
N HIS A 190 -7.40 -10.95 -10.24
CA HIS A 190 -6.38 -11.63 -11.05
C HIS A 190 -4.96 -11.15 -10.74
N ARG A 191 -4.78 -9.89 -10.31
CA ARG A 191 -3.46 -9.32 -9.98
C ARG A 191 -2.87 -9.95 -8.71
N LEU A 192 -3.70 -10.19 -7.69
CA LEU A 192 -3.29 -10.93 -6.49
C LEU A 192 -3.08 -12.41 -6.78
N TYR A 193 -3.98 -13.00 -7.57
CA TYR A 193 -3.91 -14.39 -7.99
C TYR A 193 -2.60 -14.72 -8.69
N GLU A 194 -2.20 -13.93 -9.69
CA GLU A 194 -0.96 -14.13 -10.43
C GLU A 194 0.31 -14.05 -9.58
N ILE A 195 0.33 -13.17 -8.58
CA ILE A 195 1.50 -13.02 -7.68
C ILE A 195 1.60 -14.23 -6.75
N ALA A 196 0.48 -14.80 -6.34
CA ALA A 196 0.44 -15.90 -5.40
C ALA A 196 0.71 -17.28 -6.06
N ILE A 197 0.43 -17.42 -7.37
CA ILE A 197 0.71 -18.69 -8.07
C ILE A 197 2.21 -18.85 -8.29
N ALA A 198 2.76 -19.89 -7.67
CA ALA A 198 4.15 -20.29 -7.87
C ALA A 198 4.46 -20.47 -9.37
N ASN A 199 5.66 -20.02 -9.77
CA ASN A 199 6.15 -20.08 -11.15
C ASN A 199 5.42 -19.18 -12.17
N SER A 200 4.40 -18.42 -11.82
CA SER A 200 3.91 -17.37 -12.71
C SER A 200 4.99 -16.33 -12.94
N GLN A 201 4.95 -15.61 -14.06
CA GLN A 201 5.93 -14.55 -14.31
C GLN A 201 5.77 -13.39 -13.32
N SER A 202 4.54 -13.10 -12.88
CA SER A 202 4.25 -12.08 -11.87
C SER A 202 4.81 -12.47 -10.50
N HIS A 203 4.72 -13.74 -10.12
CA HIS A 203 5.36 -14.28 -8.91
C HIS A 203 6.88 -14.11 -8.95
N ARG A 204 7.53 -14.43 -10.07
CA ARG A 204 8.98 -14.25 -10.24
C ARG A 204 9.39 -12.79 -10.16
N VAL A 205 8.59 -11.87 -10.71
CA VAL A 205 8.84 -10.42 -10.54
C VAL A 205 8.66 -9.99 -9.10
N SER A 206 7.66 -10.50 -8.38
CA SER A 206 7.50 -10.20 -6.94
C SER A 206 8.69 -10.70 -6.12
N GLN A 207 9.29 -11.82 -6.48
CA GLN A 207 10.56 -12.29 -5.88
C GLN A 207 11.73 -11.34 -6.17
N ALA A 208 11.83 -10.81 -7.41
CA ALA A 208 12.84 -9.81 -7.74
C ALA A 208 12.64 -8.52 -6.93
N ILE A 209 11.41 -8.07 -6.74
CA ILE A 209 11.07 -6.93 -5.87
C ILE A 209 11.48 -7.20 -4.42
N LYS A 210 11.14 -8.38 -3.90
CA LYS A 210 11.52 -8.80 -2.54
C LYS A 210 13.04 -8.83 -2.36
N TRP A 211 13.76 -9.34 -3.34
CA TRP A 211 15.23 -9.35 -3.31
C TRP A 211 15.78 -7.92 -3.29
N LEU A 212 15.28 -7.02 -4.14
CA LEU A 212 15.70 -5.62 -4.15
C LEU A 212 15.45 -4.92 -2.83
N ASN A 213 14.30 -5.19 -2.18
CA ASN A 213 13.97 -4.60 -0.87
C ASN A 213 14.95 -5.03 0.23
N GLY A 214 15.51 -6.24 0.14
CA GLY A 214 16.48 -6.74 1.10
C GLY A 214 17.95 -6.49 0.74
N ASN A 215 18.24 -5.99 -0.48
CA ASN A 215 19.62 -5.85 -0.98
C ASN A 215 19.84 -4.51 -1.72
N TYR A 216 19.08 -3.48 -1.41
CA TYR A 216 19.12 -2.20 -2.13
C TYR A 216 20.47 -1.50 -2.03
N GLU A 217 21.23 -1.70 -0.95
CA GLU A 217 22.57 -1.12 -0.77
C GLU A 217 23.62 -1.69 -1.69
N GLN A 218 23.43 -2.91 -2.20
CA GLN A 218 24.41 -3.60 -3.04
C GLN A 218 24.35 -3.13 -4.51
N PRO A 219 25.46 -3.18 -5.26
CA PRO A 219 25.43 -2.94 -6.70
C PRO A 219 24.49 -3.93 -7.41
N LEU A 220 23.55 -3.42 -8.19
CA LEU A 220 22.58 -4.23 -8.93
C LEU A 220 23.14 -4.64 -10.29
N ARG A 221 23.26 -5.94 -10.53
CA ARG A 221 23.52 -6.54 -11.84
C ARG A 221 22.23 -7.18 -12.34
N ILE A 222 21.66 -6.61 -13.39
CA ILE A 222 20.35 -7.02 -13.91
C ILE A 222 20.35 -8.48 -14.38
N ASP A 223 21.45 -8.92 -14.98
CA ASP A 223 21.59 -10.31 -15.43
C ASP A 223 21.53 -11.30 -14.27
N ASP A 224 22.14 -10.96 -13.13
CA ASP A 224 22.12 -11.81 -11.93
C ASP A 224 20.72 -11.84 -11.31
N LEU A 225 20.06 -10.68 -11.23
CA LEU A 225 18.67 -10.60 -10.74
C LEU A 225 17.72 -11.43 -11.63
N ALA A 226 17.83 -11.29 -12.95
CA ALA A 226 16.99 -12.03 -13.90
C ALA A 226 17.19 -13.54 -13.78
N ARG A 227 18.47 -13.96 -13.69
CA ARG A 227 18.84 -15.37 -13.51
C ARG A 227 18.33 -15.92 -12.18
N GLY A 228 18.46 -15.15 -11.08
CA GLY A 228 18.01 -15.54 -9.75
C GLY A 228 16.50 -15.79 -9.65
N VAL A 229 15.72 -15.15 -10.53
CA VAL A 229 14.25 -15.35 -10.57
C VAL A 229 13.78 -16.15 -11.79
N ASN A 230 14.69 -16.77 -12.53
CA ASN A 230 14.42 -17.58 -13.73
C ASN A 230 13.60 -16.82 -14.80
N LEU A 231 14.01 -15.58 -15.10
CA LEU A 231 13.47 -14.76 -16.19
C LEU A 231 14.58 -14.34 -17.14
N SER A 232 14.24 -14.09 -18.41
CA SER A 232 15.14 -13.33 -19.29
C SER A 232 15.21 -11.87 -18.85
N VAL A 233 16.31 -11.18 -19.11
CA VAL A 233 16.47 -9.75 -18.81
C VAL A 233 15.34 -8.92 -19.42
N SER A 234 14.98 -9.19 -20.69
CA SER A 234 13.89 -8.50 -21.38
C SER A 234 12.54 -8.72 -20.68
N THR A 235 12.21 -9.97 -20.31
CA THR A 235 10.98 -10.31 -19.62
C THR A 235 10.94 -9.64 -18.24
N LEU A 236 12.06 -9.68 -17.49
CA LEU A 236 12.15 -9.00 -16.21
C LEU A 236 11.87 -7.50 -16.35
N HIS A 237 12.57 -6.80 -17.26
CA HIS A 237 12.37 -5.37 -17.48
C HIS A 237 10.93 -5.03 -17.83
N HIS A 238 10.36 -5.74 -18.82
CA HIS A 238 9.01 -5.47 -19.28
C HIS A 238 7.98 -5.65 -18.16
N ARG A 239 8.00 -6.79 -17.48
CA ARG A 239 7.02 -7.10 -16.43
C ARG A 239 7.24 -6.30 -15.15
N PHE A 240 8.50 -6.07 -14.77
CA PHE A 240 8.82 -5.23 -13.63
C PHE A 240 8.28 -3.80 -13.82
N LYS A 241 8.50 -3.21 -15.02
CA LYS A 241 7.95 -1.90 -15.36
C LYS A 241 6.43 -1.93 -15.47
N ALA A 242 5.84 -3.01 -15.97
CA ALA A 242 4.38 -3.14 -16.00
C ALA A 242 3.78 -3.10 -14.58
N MET A 243 4.41 -3.76 -13.59
CA MET A 243 3.91 -3.83 -12.22
C MET A 243 4.21 -2.57 -11.41
N THR A 244 5.43 -2.01 -11.53
CA THR A 244 5.95 -0.95 -10.64
C THR A 244 6.02 0.43 -11.28
N ALA A 245 5.71 0.57 -12.57
CA ALA A 245 5.94 1.75 -13.41
C ALA A 245 7.42 2.16 -13.54
N MET A 246 8.36 1.37 -13.00
CA MET A 246 9.79 1.68 -12.93
C MET A 246 10.64 0.55 -13.48
N SER A 247 11.85 0.86 -13.97
CA SER A 247 12.87 -0.17 -14.18
C SER A 247 13.44 -0.65 -12.83
N PRO A 248 14.05 -1.86 -12.75
CA PRO A 248 14.67 -2.33 -11.52
C PRO A 248 15.72 -1.36 -10.92
N LEU A 249 16.52 -0.71 -11.78
CA LEU A 249 17.50 0.30 -11.35
C LEU A 249 16.84 1.56 -10.78
N GLN A 250 15.76 2.04 -11.41
CA GLN A 250 14.99 3.18 -10.87
C GLN A 250 14.35 2.84 -9.54
N TYR A 251 13.82 1.62 -9.42
CA TYR A 251 13.23 1.12 -8.18
C TYR A 251 14.28 1.07 -7.05
N GLN A 252 15.44 0.46 -7.29
CA GLN A 252 16.54 0.42 -6.32
C GLN A 252 16.96 1.82 -5.88
N LYS A 253 17.09 2.75 -6.84
CA LYS A 253 17.42 4.14 -6.53
C LYS A 253 16.39 4.77 -5.59
N GLN A 254 15.11 4.57 -5.85
CA GLN A 254 14.07 5.10 -4.97
C GLN A 254 14.12 4.50 -3.57
N LEU A 255 14.37 3.18 -3.45
CA LEU A 255 14.59 2.54 -2.15
C LEU A 255 15.75 3.18 -1.38
N ARG A 256 16.90 3.37 -2.02
CA ARG A 256 18.07 4.02 -1.43
C ARG A 256 17.75 5.42 -0.92
N LEU A 257 17.10 6.23 -1.73
CA LEU A 257 16.77 7.61 -1.36
C LEU A 257 15.75 7.68 -0.22
N GLN A 258 14.73 6.83 -0.23
CA GLN A 258 13.75 6.76 0.86
C GLN A 258 14.38 6.28 2.16
N GLU A 259 15.22 5.27 2.11
CA GLU A 259 15.90 4.76 3.30
C GLU A 259 16.92 5.76 3.83
N ALA A 260 17.69 6.44 2.96
CA ALA A 260 18.57 7.53 3.40
C ALA A 260 17.79 8.64 4.12
N ARG A 261 16.61 9.02 3.59
CA ARG A 261 15.71 10.00 4.23
C ARG A 261 15.28 9.55 5.62
N ARG A 262 14.87 8.28 5.74
CA ARG A 262 14.50 7.67 7.03
C ARG A 262 15.67 7.72 8.01
N LEU A 263 16.86 7.27 7.61
CA LEU A 263 18.05 7.26 8.45
C LEU A 263 18.43 8.66 8.95
N MET A 264 18.38 9.67 8.09
CA MET A 264 18.63 11.06 8.48
C MET A 264 17.57 11.60 9.44
N LEU A 265 16.30 11.21 9.27
CA LEU A 265 15.21 11.69 10.12
C LEU A 265 15.19 10.99 11.49
N THR A 266 15.28 9.64 11.49
CA THR A 266 15.09 8.83 12.71
C THR A 266 16.37 8.58 13.49
N GLU A 267 17.52 8.43 12.79
CA GLU A 267 18.81 8.13 13.40
C GLU A 267 19.73 9.36 13.44
N GLY A 268 19.31 10.49 12.87
CA GLY A 268 20.08 11.73 12.85
C GLY A 268 21.36 11.66 12.03
N LEU A 269 21.47 10.71 11.10
CA LEU A 269 22.68 10.56 10.29
C LEU A 269 22.94 11.78 9.41
N GLU A 270 24.21 12.14 9.26
CA GLU A 270 24.67 13.12 8.29
C GLU A 270 24.38 12.66 6.86
N ALA A 271 24.06 13.59 5.95
CA ALA A 271 23.66 13.27 4.58
C ALA A 271 24.69 12.41 3.83
N SER A 272 25.97 12.68 4.00
CA SER A 272 27.06 11.89 3.41
C SER A 272 27.09 10.45 3.96
N ALA A 273 26.94 10.32 5.28
CA ALA A 273 26.93 9.01 5.95
C ALA A 273 25.69 8.20 5.54
N ALA A 274 24.51 8.83 5.49
CA ALA A 274 23.29 8.21 5.01
C ALA A 274 23.41 7.74 3.55
N GLY A 275 24.00 8.57 2.67
CA GLY A 275 24.28 8.22 1.28
C GLY A 275 25.17 6.98 1.15
N TYR A 276 26.29 6.92 1.88
CA TYR A 276 27.18 5.75 1.88
C TYR A 276 26.46 4.50 2.43
N ARG A 277 25.68 4.64 3.50
CA ARG A 277 24.98 3.52 4.14
C ARG A 277 23.96 2.85 3.21
N VAL A 278 23.37 3.61 2.30
CA VAL A 278 22.41 3.07 1.33
C VAL A 278 23.04 2.69 -0.02
N GLY A 279 24.37 2.71 -0.13
CA GLY A 279 25.12 2.20 -1.28
C GLY A 279 25.44 3.25 -2.36
N TYR A 280 25.44 4.55 -2.04
CA TYR A 280 26.04 5.55 -2.93
C TYR A 280 27.56 5.63 -2.69
N GLU A 281 28.31 5.68 -3.77
CA GLU A 281 29.78 5.84 -3.71
C GLU A 281 30.21 7.32 -3.70
N SER A 282 29.30 8.24 -4.09
CA SER A 282 29.57 9.67 -4.18
C SER A 282 28.51 10.50 -3.46
N PRO A 283 28.89 11.28 -2.43
CA PRO A 283 27.98 12.23 -1.78
C PRO A 283 27.38 13.26 -2.72
N SER A 284 28.12 13.69 -3.73
CA SER A 284 27.65 14.63 -4.74
C SER A 284 26.57 14.03 -5.65
N GLN A 285 26.72 12.76 -6.01
CA GLN A 285 25.69 12.02 -6.75
C GLN A 285 24.44 11.86 -5.90
N PHE A 286 24.60 11.38 -4.67
CA PHE A 286 23.51 11.24 -3.70
C PHE A 286 22.73 12.56 -3.55
N SER A 287 23.41 13.66 -3.26
CA SER A 287 22.75 14.95 -3.03
C SER A 287 21.96 15.46 -4.24
N ARG A 288 22.48 15.26 -5.46
CA ARG A 288 21.77 15.62 -6.69
C ARG A 288 20.52 14.77 -6.92
N GLU A 289 20.63 13.45 -6.74
CA GLU A 289 19.51 12.52 -6.92
C GLU A 289 18.46 12.70 -5.83
N TYR A 290 18.89 12.94 -4.60
CA TYR A 290 18.01 13.26 -3.47
C TYR A 290 17.19 14.52 -3.74
N SER A 291 17.87 15.61 -4.16
CA SER A 291 17.20 16.88 -4.47
C SER A 291 16.19 16.75 -5.60
N ARG A 292 16.49 15.92 -6.60
CA ARG A 292 15.54 15.62 -7.70
C ARG A 292 14.31 14.86 -7.20
N GLN A 293 14.50 13.92 -6.28
CA GLN A 293 13.42 13.08 -5.76
C GLN A 293 12.50 13.83 -4.77
N PHE A 294 13.09 14.65 -3.88
CA PHE A 294 12.36 15.28 -2.77
C PHE A 294 12.21 16.80 -2.90
N GLY A 295 12.67 17.37 -4.01
CA GLY A 295 12.52 18.80 -4.31
C GLY A 295 13.44 19.72 -3.51
N ALA A 296 14.27 19.19 -2.59
CA ALA A 296 15.20 19.98 -1.77
C ALA A 296 16.45 19.16 -1.44
N PRO A 297 17.62 19.82 -1.22
CA PRO A 297 18.81 19.15 -0.72
C PRO A 297 18.57 18.48 0.65
N PRO A 298 19.31 17.40 0.99
CA PRO A 298 19.08 16.60 2.19
C PRO A 298 18.94 17.43 3.47
N LEU A 299 19.86 18.34 3.74
CA LEU A 299 19.83 19.17 4.96
C LEU A 299 18.60 20.07 5.04
N ARG A 300 18.19 20.66 3.91
CA ARG A 300 17.01 21.52 3.85
C ARG A 300 15.72 20.74 4.05
N ASP A 301 15.63 19.55 3.43
CA ASP A 301 14.50 18.66 3.61
C ASP A 301 14.36 18.18 5.06
N MET A 302 15.49 17.82 5.71
CA MET A 302 15.50 17.44 7.14
C MET A 302 15.06 18.57 8.06
N ALA A 303 15.51 19.81 7.79
CA ALA A 303 15.08 20.97 8.57
C ALA A 303 13.57 21.18 8.45
N ARG A 304 13.02 21.08 7.22
CA ARG A 304 11.58 21.19 6.98
C ARG A 304 10.77 20.10 7.71
N LEU A 305 11.20 18.85 7.62
CA LEU A 305 10.48 17.72 8.24
C LEU A 305 10.48 17.80 9.76
N ARG A 306 11.59 18.24 10.37
CA ARG A 306 11.68 18.40 11.83
C ARG A 306 10.86 19.58 12.35
N SER A 307 10.61 20.60 11.54
CA SER A 307 9.75 21.74 11.92
C SER A 307 8.25 21.45 11.74
N SER A 308 7.88 20.34 11.10
CA SER A 308 6.51 19.93 10.84
C SER A 308 6.01 18.84 11.84
N VAL A 309 6.87 18.44 12.77
CA VAL A 309 6.59 17.57 13.92
C VAL A 309 6.48 18.41 15.19
#